data_66dfbbb61895e532bd70146af9f01cf2
#
_entry.id   66dfbbb61895e532bd70146af9f01cf2
#
_cell.length_a   1.000
_cell.length_b   1.000
_cell.length_c   1.000
_cell.angle_alpha   90.00
_cell.angle_beta   90.00
_cell.angle_gamma   90.00
#
_symmetry.space_group_name_H-M   'P 1'
#
loop_
_entity.id
_entity.type
_entity.pdbx_description
1 polymer ?
#
loop_
_entity_poly.entity_id
_entity_poly.type
_entity_poly.pdbx_seq_one_letter_code
_entity_poly.pdbx_strand_id
1 'polypeptide(L)'
;MNAAQHERPREGVPIGILLAAAAMISFAIVASLYSHASGVGRVEMQDGAPYQVLQLAFDDKPNGAVDVRDASRGDVIYVVEPGKGGFLRAALRTMAQARMRDDIGRETPFRLTRWSDGTVSLDDPTTGRSIGLDAFGADNAGAFAQLFKKREETK
;
A
#
# COMPACT_ATOMS: atom_id res chain seq x y z
N MET A 1 48.36 -5.33 -51.82
CA MET A 1 47.88 -5.89 -50.56
C MET A 1 46.42 -5.49 -50.41
N ASN A 2 45.50 -6.41 -50.80
CA ASN A 2 44.05 -6.16 -50.79
C ASN A 2 43.50 -6.67 -49.47
N ALA A 3 43.08 -5.76 -48.60
CA ALA A 3 42.32 -6.09 -47.39
C ALA A 3 40.87 -6.39 -47.78
N ALA A 4 40.55 -7.68 -47.87
CA ALA A 4 39.18 -8.11 -48.04
C ALA A 4 38.38 -7.73 -46.78
N GLN A 5 37.50 -6.74 -46.88
CA GLN A 5 36.50 -6.42 -45.86
C GLN A 5 35.49 -7.58 -45.86
N HIS A 6 35.53 -8.37 -44.80
CA HIS A 6 34.49 -9.35 -44.50
C HIS A 6 33.27 -8.57 -44.02
N GLU A 7 32.38 -8.21 -44.93
CA GLU A 7 31.03 -7.80 -44.61
C GLU A 7 30.30 -9.02 -43.99
N ARG A 8 30.09 -8.99 -42.71
CA ARG A 8 29.22 -9.96 -42.02
C ARG A 8 27.77 -9.71 -42.52
N PRO A 9 27.10 -10.72 -43.07
CA PRO A 9 25.72 -10.58 -43.41
C PRO A 9 24.92 -10.18 -42.15
N ARG A 10 24.19 -9.10 -42.22
CA ARG A 10 23.20 -8.75 -41.20
C ARG A 10 22.02 -9.73 -41.32
N GLU A 11 22.09 -10.83 -40.57
CA GLU A 11 20.97 -11.75 -40.46
C GLU A 11 19.83 -10.97 -39.78
N GLY A 12 18.86 -10.51 -40.55
CA GLY A 12 17.65 -9.88 -40.04
C GLY A 12 16.88 -10.89 -39.21
N VAL A 13 16.33 -10.44 -38.08
CA VAL A 13 15.47 -11.29 -37.24
C VAL A 13 14.33 -11.85 -38.10
N PRO A 14 14.10 -13.19 -38.11
CA PRO A 14 13.00 -13.79 -38.88
C PRO A 14 11.65 -13.15 -38.54
N ILE A 15 10.89 -12.78 -39.56
CA ILE A 15 9.61 -12.07 -39.39
C ILE A 15 8.62 -12.84 -38.49
N GLY A 16 8.72 -14.17 -38.47
CA GLY A 16 7.93 -15.01 -37.59
C GLY A 16 8.17 -14.75 -36.10
N ILE A 17 9.43 -14.48 -35.71
CA ILE A 17 9.79 -14.15 -34.33
C ILE A 17 9.23 -12.78 -33.95
N LEU A 18 9.30 -11.81 -34.87
CA LEU A 18 8.73 -10.47 -34.65
C LEU A 18 7.21 -10.52 -34.50
N LEU A 19 6.54 -11.31 -35.32
CA LEU A 19 5.08 -11.50 -35.24
C LEU A 19 4.67 -12.21 -33.93
N ALA A 20 5.43 -13.23 -33.52
CA ALA A 20 5.18 -13.92 -32.26
C ALA A 20 5.38 -12.98 -31.05
N ALA A 21 6.43 -12.18 -31.04
CA ALA A 21 6.66 -11.17 -30.01
C ALA A 21 5.55 -10.11 -29.98
N ALA A 22 5.13 -9.60 -31.13
CA ALA A 22 4.04 -8.65 -31.22
C ALA A 22 2.72 -9.23 -30.70
N ALA A 23 2.41 -10.49 -31.03
CA ALA A 23 1.21 -11.18 -30.55
C ALA A 23 1.23 -11.34 -29.01
N MET A 24 2.38 -11.72 -28.42
CA MET A 24 2.53 -11.82 -26.95
C MET A 24 2.35 -10.47 -26.26
N ILE A 25 2.95 -9.41 -26.79
CA ILE A 25 2.83 -8.06 -26.22
C ILE A 25 1.36 -7.60 -26.30
N SER A 26 0.72 -7.79 -27.44
CA SER A 26 -0.71 -7.44 -27.62
C SER A 26 -1.61 -8.21 -26.67
N PHE A 27 -1.37 -9.51 -26.50
CA PHE A 27 -2.09 -10.33 -25.51
C PHE A 27 -1.90 -9.82 -24.08
N ALA A 28 -0.66 -9.50 -23.69
CA ALA A 28 -0.38 -8.98 -22.34
C ALA A 28 -1.07 -7.63 -22.10
N ILE A 29 -1.10 -6.74 -23.09
CA ILE A 29 -1.78 -5.45 -23.00
C ILE A 29 -3.30 -5.65 -22.85
N VAL A 30 -3.90 -6.50 -23.69
CA VAL A 30 -5.35 -6.79 -23.63
C VAL A 30 -5.72 -7.44 -22.29
N ALA A 31 -4.94 -8.42 -21.82
CA ALA A 31 -5.16 -9.06 -20.53
C ALA A 31 -5.04 -8.06 -19.37
N SER A 32 -4.08 -7.15 -19.43
CA SER A 32 -3.90 -6.09 -18.41
C SER A 32 -5.07 -5.11 -18.41
N LEU A 33 -5.52 -4.66 -19.59
CA LEU A 33 -6.67 -3.77 -19.70
C LEU A 33 -7.97 -4.44 -19.24
N TYR A 34 -8.15 -5.71 -19.58
CA TYR A 34 -9.29 -6.50 -19.12
C TYR A 34 -9.30 -6.66 -17.60
N SER A 35 -8.15 -7.02 -17.00
CA SER A 35 -8.00 -7.10 -15.54
C SER A 35 -8.31 -5.77 -14.85
N HIS A 36 -7.83 -4.67 -15.43
CA HIS A 36 -8.10 -3.33 -14.89
C HIS A 36 -9.59 -2.93 -14.98
N ALA A 37 -10.24 -3.25 -16.10
CA ALA A 37 -11.65 -2.93 -16.32
C ALA A 37 -12.62 -3.84 -15.55
N SER A 38 -12.29 -5.14 -15.45
CA SER A 38 -13.13 -6.14 -14.78
C SER A 38 -12.89 -6.23 -13.27
N GLY A 39 -11.86 -5.53 -12.75
CA GLY A 39 -11.49 -5.60 -11.34
C GLY A 39 -10.88 -6.94 -10.91
N VAL A 40 -10.63 -7.87 -11.84
CA VAL A 40 -9.94 -9.13 -11.57
C VAL A 40 -8.54 -8.82 -11.06
N GLY A 41 -8.21 -9.33 -9.88
CA GLY A 41 -6.94 -9.03 -9.18
C GLY A 41 -7.02 -7.83 -8.24
N ARG A 42 -8.15 -7.14 -8.13
CA ARG A 42 -8.39 -6.31 -6.94
C ARG A 42 -8.60 -7.26 -5.76
N VAL A 43 -7.79 -7.12 -4.74
CA VAL A 43 -8.10 -7.70 -3.45
C VAL A 43 -9.40 -7.01 -3.01
N GLU A 44 -10.54 -7.71 -3.10
CA GLU A 44 -11.75 -7.24 -2.44
C GLU A 44 -11.40 -7.14 -0.97
N MET A 45 -11.20 -5.90 -0.53
CA MET A 45 -10.98 -5.64 0.86
C MET A 45 -12.33 -5.69 1.52
N GLN A 46 -12.52 -6.74 2.30
CA GLN A 46 -13.52 -6.90 3.37
C GLN A 46 -14.96 -7.22 2.92
N ASP A 47 -15.31 -8.48 3.05
CA ASP A 47 -16.70 -8.94 3.00
C ASP A 47 -17.48 -8.64 4.31
N GLY A 48 -16.85 -7.98 5.29
CA GLY A 48 -17.39 -7.72 6.61
C GLY A 48 -18.03 -6.34 6.78
N ALA A 49 -19.01 -6.22 7.69
CA ALA A 49 -19.41 -4.94 8.21
C ALA A 49 -18.33 -4.36 9.15
N PRO A 50 -18.14 -3.04 9.22
CA PRO A 50 -17.20 -2.45 10.16
C PRO A 50 -17.63 -2.75 11.61
N TYR A 51 -16.76 -3.45 12.36
CA TYR A 51 -16.98 -3.83 13.76
C TYR A 51 -16.46 -2.77 14.73
N GLN A 52 -15.26 -2.26 14.51
CA GLN A 52 -14.67 -1.16 15.26
C GLN A 52 -13.95 -0.20 14.32
N VAL A 53 -14.10 1.09 14.58
CA VAL A 53 -13.45 2.16 13.81
C VAL A 53 -12.70 3.08 14.75
N LEU A 54 -11.46 3.42 14.39
CA LEU A 54 -10.59 4.32 15.13
C LEU A 54 -10.00 5.36 14.17
N GLN A 55 -10.16 6.63 14.53
CA GLN A 55 -9.55 7.75 13.81
C GLN A 55 -8.16 8.01 14.36
N LEU A 56 -7.12 7.91 13.52
CA LEU A 56 -5.73 7.99 13.95
C LEU A 56 -5.02 9.21 13.35
N ALA A 57 -4.35 9.96 14.21
CA ALA A 57 -3.33 10.92 13.83
C ALA A 57 -1.97 10.43 14.27
N PHE A 58 -0.93 10.78 13.52
CA PHE A 58 0.44 10.35 13.78
C PHE A 58 1.36 11.56 13.82
N ASP A 59 2.10 11.70 14.92
CA ASP A 59 3.00 12.82 15.14
C ASP A 59 4.45 12.31 15.30
N ASP A 60 5.31 12.65 14.33
CA ASP A 60 6.74 12.35 14.42
C ASP A 60 7.40 13.23 15.48
N LYS A 61 8.17 12.61 16.35
CA LYS A 61 8.96 13.30 17.38
C LYS A 61 10.42 13.48 16.99
N PRO A 62 11.10 14.53 17.48
CA PRO A 62 12.52 14.78 17.18
C PRO A 62 13.45 13.63 17.56
N ASN A 63 13.09 12.83 18.57
CA ASN A 63 13.84 11.65 19.01
C ASN A 63 13.61 10.41 18.13
N GLY A 64 12.81 10.53 17.06
CA GLY A 64 12.47 9.44 16.16
C GLY A 64 11.34 8.53 16.66
N ALA A 65 10.68 8.85 17.79
CA ALA A 65 9.44 8.19 18.17
C ALA A 65 8.26 8.68 17.29
N VAL A 66 7.17 7.90 17.25
CA VAL A 66 5.92 8.33 16.61
C VAL A 66 4.79 8.19 17.63
N ASP A 67 4.17 9.31 17.98
CA ASP A 67 2.95 9.28 18.79
C ASP A 67 1.77 8.88 17.91
N VAL A 68 1.02 7.89 18.36
CA VAL A 68 -0.25 7.48 17.77
C VAL A 68 -1.37 8.02 18.63
N ARG A 69 -2.15 8.92 18.04
CA ARG A 69 -3.20 9.66 18.74
C ARG A 69 -4.59 9.22 18.24
N ASP A 70 -5.53 9.04 19.17
CA ASP A 70 -6.95 9.00 18.82
C ASP A 70 -7.40 10.42 18.43
N ALA A 71 -7.62 10.65 17.14
CA ALA A 71 -8.00 11.96 16.64
C ALA A 71 -9.39 12.44 17.16
N SER A 72 -10.25 11.50 17.57
CA SER A 72 -11.57 11.83 18.12
C SER A 72 -11.52 12.40 19.54
N ARG A 73 -10.47 12.01 20.31
CA ARG A 73 -10.28 12.41 21.71
C ARG A 73 -9.12 13.38 21.91
N GLY A 74 -8.16 13.35 20.99
CA GLY A 74 -6.89 14.08 21.11
C GLY A 74 -5.83 13.37 21.98
N ASP A 75 -6.12 12.21 22.54
CA ASP A 75 -5.22 11.46 23.42
C ASP A 75 -4.19 10.66 22.67
N VAL A 76 -2.95 10.59 23.20
CA VAL A 76 -1.93 9.66 22.73
C VAL A 76 -2.24 8.28 23.31
N ILE A 77 -2.62 7.34 22.43
CA ILE A 77 -2.99 5.97 22.81
C ILE A 77 -1.82 4.99 22.71
N TYR A 78 -0.80 5.32 21.92
CA TYR A 78 0.38 4.48 21.76
C TYR A 78 1.58 5.31 21.29
N VAL A 79 2.77 4.91 21.73
CA VAL A 79 4.04 5.50 21.26
C VAL A 79 4.88 4.42 20.62
N VAL A 80 5.21 4.62 19.34
CA VAL A 80 6.14 3.77 18.60
C VAL A 80 7.56 4.24 18.91
N GLU A 81 8.30 3.46 19.67
CA GLU A 81 9.68 3.80 20.03
C GLU A 81 10.62 3.91 18.81
N PRO A 82 11.70 4.71 18.91
CA PRO A 82 12.71 4.79 17.86
C PRO A 82 13.25 3.42 17.48
N GLY A 83 13.34 3.15 16.15
CA GLY A 83 13.83 1.87 15.64
C GLY A 83 12.85 0.70 15.75
N LYS A 84 11.69 0.87 16.39
CA LYS A 84 10.64 -0.16 16.46
C LYS A 84 9.47 0.16 15.53
N GLY A 85 8.54 -0.80 15.36
CA GLY A 85 7.34 -0.65 14.57
C GLY A 85 7.60 -0.49 13.06
N GLY A 86 8.57 -1.21 12.52
CA GLY A 86 9.01 -1.07 11.12
C GLY A 86 7.88 -1.12 10.11
N PHE A 87 6.96 -2.07 10.24
CA PHE A 87 5.81 -2.20 9.35
C PHE A 87 4.83 -1.02 9.50
N LEU A 88 4.48 -0.66 10.73
CA LEU A 88 3.59 0.47 11.00
C LEU A 88 4.17 1.76 10.40
N ARG A 89 5.47 2.01 10.60
CA ARG A 89 6.17 3.17 10.01
C ARG A 89 6.17 3.14 8.48
N ALA A 90 6.38 1.97 7.88
CA ALA A 90 6.39 1.81 6.43
C ALA A 90 5.00 2.09 5.84
N ALA A 91 3.93 1.54 6.43
CA ALA A 91 2.56 1.76 6.02
C ALA A 91 2.20 3.26 6.09
N LEU A 92 2.49 3.91 7.23
CA LEU A 92 2.24 5.33 7.42
C LEU A 92 3.01 6.22 6.44
N ARG A 93 4.29 5.89 6.19
CA ARG A 93 5.11 6.62 5.21
C ARG A 93 4.52 6.52 3.81
N THR A 94 4.04 5.34 3.41
CA THR A 94 3.41 5.13 2.11
C THR A 94 2.15 5.98 1.96
N MET A 95 1.31 6.05 3.01
CA MET A 95 0.11 6.90 3.04
C MET A 95 0.47 8.39 3.01
N ALA A 96 1.43 8.82 3.84
CA ALA A 96 1.88 10.21 3.89
C ALA A 96 2.49 10.67 2.56
N GLN A 97 3.27 9.81 1.88
CA GLN A 97 3.82 10.12 0.57
C GLN A 97 2.73 10.28 -0.50
N ALA A 98 1.63 9.53 -0.40
CA ALA A 98 0.50 9.73 -1.30
C ALA A 98 -0.12 11.11 -1.11
N ARG A 99 -0.37 11.53 0.14
CA ARG A 99 -0.88 12.87 0.46
C ARG A 99 0.04 13.98 -0.04
N MET A 100 1.36 13.83 0.14
CA MET A 100 2.34 14.81 -0.35
C MET A 100 2.33 14.99 -1.86
N ARG A 101 2.06 13.93 -2.64
CA ARG A 101 1.97 14.02 -4.10
C ARG A 101 0.73 14.79 -4.56
N ASP A 102 -0.32 14.72 -3.76
CA ASP A 102 -1.62 15.32 -4.07
C ASP A 102 -1.79 16.67 -3.34
N ASP A 103 -0.70 17.21 -2.74
CA ASP A 103 -0.66 18.46 -1.93
C ASP A 103 -1.71 18.49 -0.81
N ILE A 104 -1.95 17.32 -0.19
CA ILE A 104 -2.91 17.13 0.90
C ILE A 104 -2.20 17.24 2.24
N GLY A 105 -2.75 18.06 3.13
CA GLY A 105 -2.24 18.27 4.49
C GLY A 105 -2.47 17.09 5.45
N ARG A 106 -2.18 17.33 6.74
CA ARG A 106 -2.26 16.30 7.81
C ARG A 106 -3.55 16.38 8.62
N GLU A 107 -4.45 17.29 8.30
CA GLU A 107 -5.61 17.64 9.12
C GLU A 107 -6.62 16.50 9.23
N THR A 108 -6.77 15.72 8.16
CA THR A 108 -7.70 14.59 8.15
C THR A 108 -7.04 13.36 8.74
N PRO A 109 -7.64 12.74 9.77
CA PRO A 109 -7.10 11.52 10.36
C PRO A 109 -7.20 10.33 9.41
N PHE A 110 -6.32 9.36 9.59
CA PHE A 110 -6.45 8.04 8.98
C PHE A 110 -7.53 7.24 9.70
N ARG A 111 -8.16 6.31 9.00
CA ARG A 111 -9.17 5.44 9.57
C ARG A 111 -8.65 4.02 9.67
N LEU A 112 -8.53 3.51 10.89
CA LEU A 112 -8.26 2.11 11.16
C LEU A 112 -9.58 1.41 11.41
N THR A 113 -9.89 0.37 10.62
CA THR A 113 -11.14 -0.38 10.74
C THR A 113 -10.83 -1.84 11.04
N ARG A 114 -11.46 -2.38 12.08
CA ARG A 114 -11.59 -3.82 12.28
C ARG A 114 -12.94 -4.24 11.71
N TRP A 115 -12.94 -5.27 10.91
CA TRP A 115 -14.13 -5.80 10.24
C TRP A 115 -14.71 -6.98 10.99
N SER A 116 -15.96 -7.34 10.71
CA SER A 116 -16.66 -8.46 11.37
C SER A 116 -16.05 -9.82 11.06
N ASP A 117 -15.32 -9.96 9.97
CA ASP A 117 -14.54 -11.14 9.59
C ASP A 117 -13.20 -11.26 10.34
N GLY A 118 -12.87 -10.26 11.18
CA GLY A 118 -11.63 -10.20 11.96
C GLY A 118 -10.48 -9.49 11.25
N THR A 119 -10.62 -9.15 9.97
CA THR A 119 -9.59 -8.43 9.20
C THR A 119 -9.44 -6.99 9.66
N VAL A 120 -8.32 -6.36 9.31
CA VAL A 120 -8.00 -4.98 9.70
C VAL A 120 -7.56 -4.20 8.48
N SER A 121 -8.11 -3.01 8.26
CA SER A 121 -7.66 -2.07 7.23
C SER A 121 -7.23 -0.73 7.81
N LEU A 122 -6.27 -0.11 7.12
CA LEU A 122 -5.89 1.28 7.31
C LEU A 122 -6.27 2.06 6.06
N ASP A 123 -7.15 3.03 6.22
CA ASP A 123 -7.70 3.81 5.12
C ASP A 123 -7.31 5.28 5.24
N ASP A 124 -7.06 5.91 4.11
CA ASP A 124 -6.92 7.36 4.00
C ASP A 124 -8.15 7.95 3.29
N PRO A 125 -9.07 8.59 4.01
CA PRO A 125 -10.28 9.15 3.42
C PRO A 125 -10.02 10.25 2.39
N THR A 126 -8.85 10.93 2.45
CA THR A 126 -8.54 12.05 1.56
C THR A 126 -8.00 11.62 0.21
N THR A 127 -7.18 10.57 0.18
CA THR A 127 -6.62 10.02 -1.07
C THR A 127 -7.42 8.83 -1.60
N GLY A 128 -8.38 8.32 -0.82
CA GLY A 128 -9.13 7.10 -1.13
C GLY A 128 -8.28 5.82 -1.08
N ARG A 129 -7.05 5.90 -0.55
CA ARG A 129 -6.17 4.74 -0.44
C ARG A 129 -6.55 3.89 0.76
N SER A 130 -6.45 2.58 0.57
CA SER A 130 -6.69 1.59 1.61
C SER A 130 -5.61 0.52 1.59
N ILE A 131 -5.23 0.04 2.78
CA ILE A 131 -4.28 -1.05 2.97
C ILE A 131 -4.96 -2.11 3.84
N GLY A 132 -5.19 -3.31 3.27
CA GLY A 132 -5.57 -4.49 4.03
C GLY A 132 -4.34 -5.02 4.77
N LEU A 133 -4.35 -4.93 6.10
CA LEU A 133 -3.16 -5.22 6.92
C LEU A 133 -2.90 -6.72 7.04
N ASP A 134 -3.93 -7.54 6.89
CA ASP A 134 -3.86 -8.99 6.94
C ASP A 134 -3.05 -9.59 5.79
N ALA A 135 -3.01 -8.91 4.64
CA ALA A 135 -2.17 -9.29 3.50
C ALA A 135 -0.66 -9.31 3.82
N PHE A 136 -0.25 -8.66 4.90
CA PHE A 136 1.15 -8.57 5.34
C PHE A 136 1.48 -9.51 6.49
N GLY A 137 0.56 -10.40 6.85
CA GLY A 137 0.71 -11.41 7.89
C GLY A 137 0.16 -11.00 9.26
N ALA A 138 -0.13 -12.01 10.09
CA ALA A 138 -0.83 -11.84 11.37
C ALA A 138 -0.10 -10.91 12.35
N ASP A 139 1.24 -10.95 12.40
CA ASP A 139 2.03 -10.10 13.30
C ASP A 139 1.90 -8.62 12.93
N ASN A 140 1.90 -8.32 11.63
CA ASN A 140 1.77 -6.96 11.13
C ASN A 140 0.35 -6.43 11.30
N ALA A 141 -0.67 -7.22 11.02
CA ALA A 141 -2.07 -6.89 11.31
C ALA A 141 -2.27 -6.70 12.83
N GLY A 142 -1.68 -7.58 13.65
CA GLY A 142 -1.70 -7.51 15.11
C GLY A 142 -1.10 -6.22 15.67
N ALA A 143 -0.03 -5.71 15.05
CA ALA A 143 0.59 -4.44 15.44
C ALA A 143 -0.36 -3.23 15.33
N PHE A 144 -1.29 -3.26 14.39
CA PHE A 144 -2.35 -2.25 14.29
C PHE A 144 -3.57 -2.60 15.15
N ALA A 145 -3.96 -3.88 15.20
CA ALA A 145 -5.10 -4.32 15.98
C ALA A 145 -4.96 -4.01 17.49
N GLN A 146 -3.73 -4.02 18.04
CA GLN A 146 -3.48 -3.63 19.42
C GLN A 146 -3.89 -2.18 19.75
N LEU A 147 -3.93 -1.29 18.76
CA LEU A 147 -4.33 0.11 18.97
C LEU A 147 -5.77 0.24 19.48
N PHE A 148 -6.66 -0.68 19.08
CA PHE A 148 -8.02 -0.72 19.62
C PHE A 148 -8.03 -1.00 21.13
N LYS A 149 -7.18 -1.93 21.60
CA LYS A 149 -7.03 -2.22 23.03
C LYS A 149 -6.42 -1.05 23.79
N LYS A 150 -5.37 -0.44 23.22
CA LYS A 150 -4.69 0.71 23.82
C LYS A 150 -5.63 1.90 24.02
N ARG A 151 -6.51 2.14 23.06
CA ARG A 151 -7.57 3.15 23.19
C ARG A 151 -8.50 2.88 24.37
N GLU A 152 -8.84 1.62 24.63
CA GLU A 152 -9.70 1.23 25.76
C GLU A 152 -8.99 1.39 27.11
N GLU A 153 -7.68 1.12 27.16
CA GLU A 153 -6.84 1.26 28.35
C GLU A 153 -6.58 2.73 28.75
N THR A 154 -6.67 3.66 27.78
CA THR A 154 -6.42 5.11 27.98
C THR A 154 -7.70 5.87 28.42
N LYS A 155 -8.67 5.18 28.99
CA LYS A 155 -9.91 5.78 29.48
C LYS A 155 -9.75 6.43 30.85
#